data_7b9c91f5bd8bfc5253922dd6a5c1401e
#
_entry.id   7b9c91f5bd8bfc5253922dd6a5c1401e
#
_cell.length_a   1.000
_cell.length_b   1.000
_cell.length_c   1.000
_cell.angle_alpha   90.00
_cell.angle_beta   90.00
_cell.angle_gamma   90.00
#
_symmetry.space_group_name_H-M   'P 1'
#
loop_
_entity.id
_entity.type
_entity.pdbx_description
1 polymer ?
#
loop_
_entity_poly.entity_id
_entity_poly.type
_entity_poly.pdbx_seq_one_letter_code
_entity_poly.pdbx_strand_id
1 'polypeptide(L)'
;MGYLLTIAGHDPVHGAGITADLAAWAAMGLDGASVITALTIQNSSGLRHVEPVDARLVREALQAVLHDGEPMAIKVGMTGSTAVLREVTAFVAARRCPLVVDPVLAGSNGKTAHQEEQGVFLSALHDLLRHAHVITPNLPEAMALLGDAPVNLPALRAMCREAVVLKGGHGEGELSVDRVTDGQRTALLSGPRLPVPAHGTGCVFSAVMAGMLASGWDVFDAAAEAKVRVTAGIAQARQHGLGRPHTHAAAQADSAHLPALHWAVNETVSMPPAPAEPFLPMAAPMGFYPVVPDAEWVERLLDWGVRTVQLRVKAGTLDDAALRAEVARAVAAGRAVPGAQVIINDHWRLAIGAGAFGVHLGQEDLETVDLGALRRAGLRLGVSSHTPAEMARAHAVSPSYVAIGPVYPTTLKAMRYEPVGLLQLAEWTSRYQPAYPVVAIGGIDLARAVDVWACGVDSVAVVSAVTQAADPKAAVRAFLGQVPLAVGGR
;
A
#
# COMPACT_ATOMS: atom_id res chain seq x y z
N MET A 1 22.86 -3.23 -10.58
CA MET A 1 21.42 -3.10 -10.26
C MET A 1 20.72 -4.29 -10.89
N GLY A 2 19.74 -4.89 -10.21
CA GLY A 2 18.97 -5.98 -10.79
C GLY A 2 17.84 -5.42 -11.68
N TYR A 3 17.28 -6.26 -12.55
CA TYR A 3 16.17 -5.89 -13.43
C TYR A 3 14.94 -6.77 -13.16
N LEU A 4 13.77 -6.31 -13.60
CA LEU A 4 12.53 -7.06 -13.64
C LEU A 4 12.28 -7.61 -15.05
N LEU A 5 11.67 -8.78 -15.17
CA LEU A 5 11.38 -9.38 -16.47
C LEU A 5 9.87 -9.48 -16.71
N THR A 6 9.39 -8.84 -17.77
CA THR A 6 8.03 -9.10 -18.28
C THR A 6 8.06 -10.05 -19.47
N ILE A 7 7.17 -11.05 -19.42
CA ILE A 7 6.96 -12.04 -20.47
C ILE A 7 5.49 -11.93 -20.89
N ALA A 8 5.21 -11.18 -21.95
CA ALA A 8 3.84 -10.87 -22.34
C ALA A 8 3.71 -10.48 -23.82
N GLY A 9 2.48 -10.30 -24.29
CA GLY A 9 2.19 -9.79 -25.62
C GLY A 9 2.58 -8.33 -25.79
N HIS A 10 2.81 -7.92 -27.04
CA HIS A 10 3.08 -6.54 -27.42
C HIS A 10 1.78 -5.84 -27.87
N ASP A 11 1.46 -4.73 -27.23
CA ASP A 11 0.38 -3.81 -27.61
C ASP A 11 0.97 -2.62 -28.38
N PRO A 12 0.65 -2.44 -29.68
CA PRO A 12 1.24 -1.38 -30.51
C PRO A 12 0.81 0.03 -30.09
N VAL A 13 -0.27 0.17 -29.30
CA VAL A 13 -0.73 1.48 -28.78
C VAL A 13 -0.34 1.75 -27.34
N HIS A 14 0.55 0.94 -26.78
CA HIS A 14 1.13 1.08 -25.44
C HIS A 14 0.11 1.07 -24.27
N GLY A 15 -1.09 0.55 -24.49
CA GLY A 15 -2.14 0.50 -23.48
C GLY A 15 -2.05 -0.71 -22.57
N ALA A 16 -1.37 -1.79 -22.98
CA ALA A 16 -1.27 -3.06 -22.25
C ALA A 16 0.05 -3.80 -22.57
N GLY A 17 0.16 -5.05 -22.13
CA GLY A 17 1.28 -5.93 -22.41
C GLY A 17 2.62 -5.40 -21.90
N ILE A 18 3.73 -5.82 -22.56
CA ILE A 18 5.09 -5.47 -22.14
C ILE A 18 5.31 -3.96 -21.99
N THR A 19 4.67 -3.15 -22.83
CA THR A 19 4.87 -1.70 -22.84
C THR A 19 4.24 -1.02 -21.62
N ALA A 20 3.07 -1.48 -21.19
CA ALA A 20 2.43 -1.01 -19.95
C ALA A 20 3.22 -1.48 -18.71
N ASP A 21 3.74 -2.70 -18.73
CA ASP A 21 4.54 -3.26 -17.65
C ASP A 21 5.84 -2.45 -17.44
N LEU A 22 6.60 -2.22 -18.52
CA LEU A 22 7.84 -1.43 -18.48
C LEU A 22 7.57 0.02 -18.06
N ALA A 23 6.48 0.63 -18.53
CA ALA A 23 6.08 1.98 -18.11
C ALA A 23 5.75 2.05 -16.62
N ALA A 24 5.09 1.02 -16.06
CA ALA A 24 4.79 0.94 -14.63
C ALA A 24 6.07 0.84 -13.80
N TRP A 25 7.03 0.01 -14.21
CA TRP A 25 8.31 -0.13 -13.52
C TRP A 25 9.17 1.13 -13.62
N ALA A 26 9.24 1.76 -14.79
CA ALA A 26 9.93 3.03 -14.96
C ALA A 26 9.35 4.12 -14.05
N ALA A 27 8.01 4.17 -13.87
CA ALA A 27 7.34 5.09 -12.94
C ALA A 27 7.64 4.79 -11.45
N MET A 28 8.10 3.57 -11.15
CA MET A 28 8.55 3.17 -9.81
C MET A 28 10.08 3.32 -9.63
N GLY A 29 10.79 3.80 -10.65
CA GLY A 29 12.24 3.89 -10.64
C GLY A 29 12.96 2.53 -10.75
N LEU A 30 12.29 1.53 -11.34
CA LEU A 30 12.81 0.17 -11.50
C LEU A 30 13.15 -0.10 -12.97
N ASP A 31 14.25 -0.82 -13.20
CA ASP A 31 14.67 -1.25 -14.53
C ASP A 31 13.94 -2.53 -14.95
N GLY A 32 13.55 -2.61 -16.22
CA GLY A 32 12.82 -3.76 -16.77
C GLY A 32 13.36 -4.25 -18.09
N ALA A 33 13.38 -5.57 -18.26
CA ALA A 33 13.57 -6.26 -19.53
C ALA A 33 12.26 -6.92 -19.98
N SER A 34 12.13 -7.24 -21.29
CA SER A 34 10.93 -7.85 -21.82
C SER A 34 11.21 -8.94 -22.83
N VAL A 35 10.37 -9.99 -22.82
CA VAL A 35 10.30 -11.00 -23.88
C VAL A 35 8.87 -11.02 -24.44
N ILE A 36 8.77 -10.78 -25.75
CA ILE A 36 7.49 -10.75 -26.46
C ILE A 36 7.03 -12.18 -26.74
N THR A 37 5.80 -12.50 -26.32
CA THR A 37 5.15 -13.81 -26.52
C THR A 37 4.17 -13.82 -27.68
N ALA A 38 3.60 -12.67 -27.99
CA ALA A 38 2.65 -12.50 -29.10
C ALA A 38 2.68 -11.06 -29.61
N LEU A 39 2.50 -10.91 -30.92
CA LEU A 39 2.18 -9.64 -31.55
C LEU A 39 0.68 -9.51 -31.64
N THR A 40 0.13 -8.34 -31.27
CA THR A 40 -1.29 -8.12 -31.36
C THR A 40 -1.61 -7.11 -32.47
N ILE A 41 -2.71 -7.36 -33.17
CA ILE A 41 -3.38 -6.35 -33.99
C ILE A 41 -4.49 -5.79 -33.13
N GLN A 42 -4.21 -4.65 -32.50
CA GLN A 42 -5.17 -3.96 -31.63
C GLN A 42 -4.97 -2.45 -31.71
N ASN A 43 -5.99 -1.73 -31.25
CA ASN A 43 -5.99 -0.29 -31.07
C ASN A 43 -6.80 0.07 -29.81
N SER A 44 -7.05 1.37 -29.58
CA SER A 44 -7.85 1.84 -28.45
C SER A 44 -9.28 1.27 -28.40
N SER A 45 -9.82 0.77 -29.53
CA SER A 45 -11.15 0.13 -29.59
C SER A 45 -11.13 -1.35 -29.21
N GLY A 46 -9.97 -2.00 -29.17
CA GLY A 46 -9.79 -3.37 -28.67
C GLY A 46 -8.91 -4.27 -29.53
N LEU A 47 -8.80 -5.50 -29.08
CA LEU A 47 -8.03 -6.58 -29.69
C LEU A 47 -8.75 -7.12 -30.95
N ARG A 48 -8.04 -7.22 -32.09
CA ARG A 48 -8.54 -7.80 -33.33
C ARG A 48 -7.95 -9.17 -33.62
N HIS A 49 -6.64 -9.32 -33.40
CA HIS A 49 -5.92 -10.56 -33.67
C HIS A 49 -4.73 -10.72 -32.73
N VAL A 50 -4.37 -11.97 -32.44
CA VAL A 50 -3.18 -12.36 -31.70
C VAL A 50 -2.37 -13.27 -32.57
N GLU A 51 -1.13 -12.89 -32.86
CA GLU A 51 -0.15 -13.72 -33.56
C GLU A 51 0.92 -14.15 -32.55
N PRO A 52 0.94 -15.41 -32.11
CA PRO A 52 1.96 -15.91 -31.21
C PRO A 52 3.35 -15.85 -31.87
N VAL A 53 4.36 -15.46 -31.10
CA VAL A 53 5.75 -15.59 -31.51
C VAL A 53 6.12 -17.08 -31.52
N ASP A 54 6.99 -17.50 -32.44
CA ASP A 54 7.50 -18.86 -32.47
C ASP A 54 8.08 -19.27 -31.10
N ALA A 55 7.65 -20.39 -30.56
CA ALA A 55 8.02 -20.83 -29.20
C ALA A 55 9.54 -21.00 -29.02
N ARG A 56 10.27 -21.40 -30.10
CA ARG A 56 11.73 -21.49 -30.10
C ARG A 56 12.38 -20.12 -29.96
N LEU A 57 11.85 -19.10 -30.65
CA LEU A 57 12.35 -17.73 -30.53
C LEU A 57 12.10 -17.17 -29.12
N VAL A 58 10.95 -17.46 -28.51
CA VAL A 58 10.67 -17.07 -27.11
C VAL A 58 11.69 -17.72 -26.18
N ARG A 59 11.95 -19.02 -26.33
CA ARG A 59 12.97 -19.71 -25.52
C ARG A 59 14.36 -19.09 -25.68
N GLU A 60 14.80 -18.83 -26.92
CA GLU A 60 16.08 -18.21 -27.19
C GLU A 60 16.19 -16.79 -26.62
N ALA A 61 15.12 -15.98 -26.71
CA ALA A 61 15.05 -14.65 -26.11
C ALA A 61 15.13 -14.69 -24.58
N LEU A 62 14.41 -15.63 -23.94
CA LEU A 62 14.48 -15.85 -22.48
C LEU A 62 15.91 -16.24 -22.04
N GLN A 63 16.59 -17.09 -22.82
CA GLN A 63 17.97 -17.45 -22.54
C GLN A 63 18.93 -16.26 -22.73
N ALA A 64 18.72 -15.44 -23.76
CA ALA A 64 19.54 -14.27 -24.02
C ALA A 64 19.45 -13.23 -22.89
N VAL A 65 18.24 -12.92 -22.44
CA VAL A 65 18.02 -11.98 -21.31
C VAL A 65 18.66 -12.51 -20.03
N LEU A 66 18.63 -13.81 -19.81
CA LEU A 66 19.26 -14.43 -18.63
C LEU A 66 20.80 -14.32 -18.61
N HIS A 67 21.44 -14.14 -19.77
CA HIS A 67 22.89 -13.89 -19.83
C HIS A 67 23.29 -12.59 -19.12
N ASP A 68 22.39 -11.63 -19.01
CA ASP A 68 22.62 -10.37 -18.28
C ASP A 68 22.44 -10.52 -16.76
N GLY A 69 21.98 -11.70 -16.30
CA GLY A 69 21.79 -12.04 -14.88
C GLY A 69 20.37 -12.52 -14.56
N GLU A 70 20.16 -12.93 -13.31
CA GLU A 70 18.85 -13.36 -12.83
C GLU A 70 17.93 -12.14 -12.58
N PRO A 71 16.66 -12.18 -13.02
CA PRO A 71 15.72 -11.11 -12.72
C PRO A 71 15.36 -11.09 -11.24
N MET A 72 15.12 -9.88 -10.71
CA MET A 72 14.65 -9.69 -9.32
C MET A 72 13.21 -10.18 -9.12
N ALA A 73 12.37 -10.07 -10.13
CA ALA A 73 11.04 -10.68 -10.22
C ALA A 73 10.64 -10.87 -11.68
N ILE A 74 9.69 -11.76 -11.92
CA ILE A 74 9.10 -12.04 -13.22
C ILE A 74 7.62 -11.74 -13.20
N LYS A 75 7.11 -11.05 -14.23
CA LYS A 75 5.69 -10.94 -14.50
C LYS A 75 5.36 -11.66 -15.80
N VAL A 76 4.37 -12.55 -15.77
CA VAL A 76 3.83 -13.21 -16.97
C VAL A 76 2.43 -12.68 -17.24
N GLY A 77 2.19 -12.25 -18.48
CA GLY A 77 0.86 -11.84 -18.95
C GLY A 77 0.37 -12.74 -20.10
N MET A 78 -0.18 -12.14 -21.17
CA MET A 78 -0.66 -12.86 -22.36
C MET A 78 0.47 -13.65 -23.01
N THR A 79 0.26 -14.96 -23.23
CA THR A 79 1.25 -15.85 -23.88
C THR A 79 0.90 -16.23 -25.33
N GLY A 80 -0.36 -16.04 -25.75
CA GLY A 80 -0.82 -16.20 -27.12
C GLY A 80 -1.01 -17.64 -27.61
N SER A 81 -0.23 -18.61 -27.14
CA SER A 81 -0.37 -20.02 -27.48
C SER A 81 0.11 -20.99 -26.40
N THR A 82 -0.39 -22.22 -26.44
CA THR A 82 0.04 -23.31 -25.55
C THR A 82 1.53 -23.66 -25.73
N ALA A 83 2.07 -23.56 -26.94
CA ALA A 83 3.47 -23.84 -27.20
C ALA A 83 4.38 -22.82 -26.50
N VAL A 84 4.07 -21.54 -26.62
CA VAL A 84 4.78 -20.45 -25.91
C VAL A 84 4.61 -20.60 -24.40
N LEU A 85 3.40 -20.91 -23.94
CA LEU A 85 3.11 -21.08 -22.52
C LEU A 85 3.95 -22.19 -21.87
N ARG A 86 4.20 -23.30 -22.59
CA ARG A 86 5.09 -24.40 -22.13
C ARG A 86 6.55 -23.95 -22.01
N GLU A 87 7.07 -23.18 -22.97
CA GLU A 87 8.45 -22.64 -22.88
C GLU A 87 8.59 -21.66 -21.69
N VAL A 88 7.59 -20.80 -21.49
CA VAL A 88 7.56 -19.90 -20.34
C VAL A 88 7.50 -20.68 -19.02
N THR A 89 6.65 -21.74 -18.95
CA THR A 89 6.55 -22.60 -17.78
C THR A 89 7.88 -23.28 -17.45
N ALA A 90 8.54 -23.86 -18.46
CA ALA A 90 9.86 -24.48 -18.29
C ALA A 90 10.91 -23.47 -17.81
N PHE A 91 10.88 -22.25 -18.33
CA PHE A 91 11.77 -21.18 -17.91
C PHE A 91 11.57 -20.79 -16.44
N VAL A 92 10.34 -20.49 -16.03
CA VAL A 92 10.05 -20.02 -14.67
C VAL A 92 10.17 -21.11 -13.61
N ALA A 93 9.95 -22.39 -13.98
CA ALA A 93 10.11 -23.52 -13.07
C ALA A 93 11.52 -23.63 -12.47
N ALA A 94 12.53 -23.16 -13.19
CA ALA A 94 13.93 -23.15 -12.76
C ALA A 94 14.33 -21.89 -11.96
N ARG A 95 13.39 -20.96 -11.68
CA ARG A 95 13.65 -19.67 -11.03
C ARG A 95 13.16 -19.64 -9.60
N ARG A 96 13.81 -18.81 -8.77
CA ARG A 96 13.45 -18.62 -7.35
C ARG A 96 12.94 -17.23 -7.03
N CYS A 97 13.07 -16.28 -7.96
CA CYS A 97 12.56 -14.93 -7.76
C CYS A 97 11.02 -14.91 -7.74
N PRO A 98 10.40 -13.88 -7.15
CA PRO A 98 8.95 -13.71 -7.20
C PRO A 98 8.41 -13.79 -8.62
N LEU A 99 7.33 -14.57 -8.81
CA LEU A 99 6.62 -14.73 -10.07
C LEU A 99 5.18 -14.28 -9.90
N VAL A 100 4.79 -13.23 -10.62
CA VAL A 100 3.39 -12.77 -10.71
C VAL A 100 2.82 -13.20 -12.06
N VAL A 101 1.70 -13.91 -12.04
CA VAL A 101 0.99 -14.33 -13.26
C VAL A 101 -0.35 -13.62 -13.35
N ASP A 102 -0.52 -12.81 -14.37
CA ASP A 102 -1.80 -12.24 -14.79
C ASP A 102 -2.42 -13.18 -15.85
N PRO A 103 -3.44 -13.98 -15.52
CA PRO A 103 -3.92 -15.06 -16.37
C PRO A 103 -4.81 -14.53 -17.48
N VAL A 104 -4.24 -13.73 -18.39
CA VAL A 104 -4.98 -13.05 -19.47
C VAL A 104 -5.56 -14.06 -20.45
N LEU A 105 -6.88 -14.27 -20.39
CA LEU A 105 -7.65 -15.16 -21.28
C LEU A 105 -8.30 -14.41 -22.45
N ALA A 106 -8.59 -13.12 -22.27
CA ALA A 106 -9.23 -12.29 -23.29
C ALA A 106 -8.74 -10.84 -23.25
N GLY A 107 -8.80 -10.17 -24.38
CA GLY A 107 -8.64 -8.73 -24.47
C GLY A 107 -9.79 -7.98 -23.80
N SER A 108 -9.61 -6.66 -23.60
CA SER A 108 -10.61 -5.80 -22.94
C SER A 108 -11.98 -5.74 -23.66
N ASN A 109 -12.05 -6.18 -24.91
CA ASN A 109 -13.29 -6.30 -25.70
C ASN A 109 -13.87 -7.73 -25.68
N GLY A 110 -13.38 -8.63 -24.83
CA GLY A 110 -13.83 -10.01 -24.70
C GLY A 110 -13.29 -10.97 -25.75
N LYS A 111 -12.46 -10.52 -26.69
CA LYS A 111 -11.86 -11.40 -27.69
C LYS A 111 -10.78 -12.27 -27.07
N THR A 112 -10.79 -13.57 -27.36
CA THR A 112 -9.84 -14.56 -26.86
C THR A 112 -8.39 -14.15 -27.13
N ALA A 113 -7.53 -14.33 -26.15
CA ALA A 113 -6.12 -13.95 -26.16
C ALA A 113 -5.17 -15.10 -26.57
N HIS A 114 -5.71 -16.22 -27.04
CA HIS A 114 -4.97 -17.40 -27.54
C HIS A 114 -5.68 -17.99 -28.75
N GLN A 115 -4.98 -18.89 -29.47
CA GLN A 115 -5.48 -19.46 -30.73
C GLN A 115 -6.10 -20.85 -30.54
N GLU A 116 -5.78 -21.54 -29.48
CA GLU A 116 -6.21 -22.91 -29.23
C GLU A 116 -7.61 -22.99 -28.59
N GLU A 117 -8.15 -24.22 -28.54
CA GLU A 117 -9.33 -24.52 -27.74
C GLU A 117 -9.09 -24.16 -26.26
N GLN A 118 -10.05 -23.53 -25.63
CA GLN A 118 -9.92 -22.98 -24.27
C GLN A 118 -9.49 -24.04 -23.24
N GLY A 119 -10.02 -25.26 -23.31
CA GLY A 119 -9.65 -26.33 -22.37
C GLY A 119 -8.19 -26.74 -22.44
N VAL A 120 -7.63 -26.80 -23.66
CA VAL A 120 -6.20 -27.11 -23.88
C VAL A 120 -5.31 -26.02 -23.33
N PHE A 121 -5.66 -24.75 -23.59
CA PHE A 121 -4.93 -23.61 -23.09
C PHE A 121 -4.98 -23.51 -21.56
N LEU A 122 -6.16 -23.68 -20.95
CA LEU A 122 -6.35 -23.65 -19.50
C LEU A 122 -5.55 -24.75 -18.78
N SER A 123 -5.49 -25.97 -19.37
CA SER A 123 -4.66 -27.05 -18.80
C SER A 123 -3.19 -26.66 -18.72
N ALA A 124 -2.63 -26.08 -19.78
CA ALA A 124 -1.23 -25.61 -19.79
C ALA A 124 -1.03 -24.40 -18.87
N LEU A 125 -2.05 -23.52 -18.76
CA LEU A 125 -2.02 -22.38 -17.85
C LEU A 125 -1.97 -22.83 -16.38
N HIS A 126 -2.75 -23.86 -16.01
CA HIS A 126 -2.67 -24.43 -14.66
C HIS A 126 -1.28 -24.94 -14.32
N ASP A 127 -0.53 -25.49 -15.28
CA ASP A 127 0.86 -25.89 -15.06
C ASP A 127 1.76 -24.68 -14.74
N LEU A 128 1.58 -23.55 -15.42
CA LEU A 128 2.28 -22.30 -15.10
C LEU A 128 1.92 -21.78 -13.71
N LEU A 129 0.62 -21.74 -13.37
CA LEU A 129 0.12 -21.19 -12.12
C LEU A 129 0.73 -21.87 -10.89
N ARG A 130 1.05 -23.18 -10.95
CA ARG A 130 1.70 -23.92 -9.86
C ARG A 130 3.09 -23.37 -9.51
N HIS A 131 3.73 -22.64 -10.41
CA HIS A 131 5.00 -21.99 -10.20
C HIS A 131 4.86 -20.53 -9.73
N ALA A 132 3.68 -19.92 -9.93
CA ALA A 132 3.41 -18.54 -9.55
C ALA A 132 3.46 -18.35 -8.03
N HIS A 133 4.14 -17.31 -7.56
CA HIS A 133 4.03 -16.83 -6.18
C HIS A 133 2.66 -16.17 -6.01
N VAL A 134 2.29 -15.30 -6.93
CA VAL A 134 1.01 -14.59 -6.90
C VAL A 134 0.30 -14.71 -8.25
N ILE A 135 -1.01 -14.96 -8.22
CA ILE A 135 -1.88 -14.85 -9.39
C ILE A 135 -2.86 -13.69 -9.21
N THR A 136 -3.15 -12.99 -10.32
CA THR A 136 -3.98 -11.77 -10.29
C THR A 136 -5.20 -11.86 -11.22
N PRO A 137 -6.08 -12.89 -11.11
CA PRO A 137 -7.23 -12.99 -11.97
C PRO A 137 -8.26 -11.88 -11.72
N ASN A 138 -8.97 -11.47 -12.77
CA ASN A 138 -10.25 -10.79 -12.64
C ASN A 138 -11.39 -11.81 -12.47
N LEU A 139 -12.63 -11.35 -12.27
CA LEU A 139 -13.76 -12.25 -12.04
C LEU A 139 -14.02 -13.24 -13.19
N PRO A 140 -14.09 -12.84 -14.49
CA PRO A 140 -14.21 -13.76 -15.61
C PRO A 140 -13.07 -14.79 -15.69
N GLU A 141 -11.82 -14.35 -15.49
CA GLU A 141 -10.65 -15.22 -15.50
C GLU A 141 -10.69 -16.23 -14.36
N ALA A 142 -11.10 -15.80 -13.16
CA ALA A 142 -11.25 -16.69 -12.00
C ALA A 142 -12.33 -17.76 -12.24
N MET A 143 -13.46 -17.40 -12.83
CA MET A 143 -14.51 -18.37 -13.21
C MET A 143 -13.99 -19.38 -14.21
N ALA A 144 -13.32 -18.95 -15.27
CA ALA A 144 -12.75 -19.84 -16.27
C ALA A 144 -11.70 -20.79 -15.68
N LEU A 145 -10.83 -20.31 -14.80
CA LEU A 145 -9.85 -21.14 -14.08
C LEU A 145 -10.51 -22.21 -13.18
N LEU A 146 -11.71 -21.94 -12.67
CA LEU A 146 -12.48 -22.87 -11.83
C LEU A 146 -13.46 -23.74 -12.62
N GLY A 147 -13.38 -23.75 -13.97
CA GLY A 147 -14.30 -24.51 -14.82
C GLY A 147 -15.72 -23.97 -14.78
N ASP A 148 -15.86 -22.64 -14.80
CA ASP A 148 -17.12 -21.88 -14.72
C ASP A 148 -17.92 -22.10 -13.42
N ALA A 149 -17.27 -22.67 -12.39
CA ALA A 149 -17.84 -22.76 -11.06
C ALA A 149 -17.86 -21.38 -10.36
N PRO A 150 -18.73 -21.21 -9.34
CA PRO A 150 -18.71 -19.99 -8.52
C PRO A 150 -17.32 -19.73 -7.93
N VAL A 151 -16.92 -18.46 -7.93
CA VAL A 151 -15.58 -18.06 -7.47
C VAL A 151 -15.37 -18.45 -6.02
N ASN A 152 -14.29 -19.20 -5.79
CA ASN A 152 -13.85 -19.71 -4.51
C ASN A 152 -12.39 -19.34 -4.30
N LEU A 153 -12.10 -18.43 -3.36
CA LEU A 153 -10.74 -17.96 -3.09
C LEU A 153 -9.78 -19.07 -2.64
N PRO A 154 -10.15 -19.99 -1.72
CA PRO A 154 -9.33 -21.15 -1.39
C PRO A 154 -8.93 -22.00 -2.60
N ALA A 155 -9.85 -22.25 -3.49
CA ALA A 155 -9.59 -23.05 -4.69
C ALA A 155 -8.61 -22.32 -5.64
N LEU A 156 -8.77 -21.02 -5.84
CA LEU A 156 -7.82 -20.20 -6.60
C LEU A 156 -6.45 -20.16 -5.91
N ARG A 157 -6.42 -19.99 -4.58
CA ARG A 157 -5.19 -19.97 -3.80
C ARG A 157 -4.41 -21.29 -3.90
N ALA A 158 -5.10 -22.42 -3.97
CA ALA A 158 -4.48 -23.74 -4.15
C ALA A 158 -3.78 -23.91 -5.50
N MET A 159 -4.05 -23.05 -6.50
CA MET A 159 -3.42 -23.10 -7.82
C MET A 159 -2.03 -22.47 -7.86
N CYS A 160 -1.63 -21.70 -6.83
CA CYS A 160 -0.36 -20.99 -6.79
C CYS A 160 0.38 -21.23 -5.46
N ARG A 161 1.59 -20.69 -5.31
CA ARG A 161 2.44 -20.96 -4.15
C ARG A 161 2.07 -20.14 -2.91
N GLU A 162 1.79 -18.83 -3.07
CA GLU A 162 1.71 -17.91 -1.93
C GLU A 162 0.37 -17.17 -1.82
N ALA A 163 -0.12 -16.55 -2.89
CA ALA A 163 -1.29 -15.70 -2.77
C ALA A 163 -2.09 -15.54 -4.06
N VAL A 164 -3.36 -15.20 -3.89
CA VAL A 164 -4.23 -14.76 -4.99
C VAL A 164 -4.76 -13.36 -4.72
N VAL A 165 -4.77 -12.53 -5.77
CA VAL A 165 -5.46 -11.25 -5.79
C VAL A 165 -6.58 -11.31 -6.81
N LEU A 166 -7.81 -11.45 -6.35
CA LEU A 166 -8.99 -11.40 -7.19
C LEU A 166 -9.39 -9.94 -7.42
N LYS A 167 -9.18 -9.45 -8.64
CA LYS A 167 -9.43 -8.06 -9.01
C LYS A 167 -10.94 -7.75 -9.12
N GLY A 168 -11.38 -6.68 -8.45
CA GLY A 168 -12.80 -6.28 -8.35
C GLY A 168 -13.29 -5.34 -9.46
N GLY A 169 -12.47 -5.08 -10.49
CA GLY A 169 -12.81 -4.13 -11.54
C GLY A 169 -14.08 -4.44 -12.34
N HIS A 170 -14.48 -5.71 -12.45
CA HIS A 170 -15.67 -6.18 -13.18
C HIS A 170 -16.92 -6.34 -12.28
N GLY A 171 -16.87 -5.94 -11.02
CA GLY A 171 -18.04 -5.95 -10.14
C GLY A 171 -19.02 -4.79 -10.43
N GLU A 172 -20.09 -4.75 -9.67
CA GLU A 172 -21.11 -3.68 -9.71
C GLU A 172 -20.97 -2.73 -8.51
N GLY A 173 -21.69 -1.59 -8.56
CA GLY A 173 -21.73 -0.60 -7.48
C GLY A 173 -20.60 0.43 -7.52
N GLU A 174 -20.58 1.31 -6.52
CA GLU A 174 -19.69 2.48 -6.44
C GLU A 174 -18.26 2.13 -6.03
N LEU A 175 -18.04 0.97 -5.44
CA LEU A 175 -16.74 0.52 -4.99
C LEU A 175 -16.16 -0.56 -5.92
N SER A 176 -14.88 -0.46 -6.18
CA SER A 176 -14.07 -1.56 -6.72
C SER A 176 -13.38 -2.25 -5.54
N VAL A 177 -13.68 -3.54 -5.32
CA VAL A 177 -13.17 -4.31 -4.18
C VAL A 177 -12.31 -5.46 -4.67
N ASP A 178 -11.00 -5.39 -4.44
CA ASP A 178 -10.09 -6.50 -4.69
C ASP A 178 -10.01 -7.37 -3.43
N ARG A 179 -9.93 -8.69 -3.60
CA ARG A 179 -9.79 -9.66 -2.52
C ARG A 179 -8.41 -10.30 -2.59
N VAL A 180 -7.65 -10.16 -1.52
CA VAL A 180 -6.26 -10.66 -1.42
C VAL A 180 -6.21 -11.72 -0.35
N THR A 181 -5.72 -12.93 -0.66
CA THR A 181 -5.51 -13.97 0.35
C THR A 181 -4.18 -14.70 0.15
N ASP A 182 -3.48 -14.93 1.27
CA ASP A 182 -2.30 -15.80 1.36
C ASP A 182 -2.64 -17.22 1.87
N GLY A 183 -3.94 -17.49 2.11
CA GLY A 183 -4.46 -18.71 2.70
C GLY A 183 -4.48 -18.72 4.23
N GLN A 184 -3.90 -17.72 4.89
CA GLN A 184 -3.98 -17.51 6.35
C GLN A 184 -4.87 -16.31 6.67
N ARG A 185 -4.74 -15.25 5.91
CA ARG A 185 -5.51 -14.01 6.05
C ARG A 185 -6.12 -13.62 4.72
N THR A 186 -7.25 -12.94 4.79
CA THR A 186 -7.89 -12.34 3.62
C THR A 186 -8.13 -10.86 3.87
N ALA A 187 -7.69 -10.02 2.92
CA ALA A 187 -7.94 -8.59 2.93
C ALA A 187 -8.93 -8.21 1.82
N LEU A 188 -9.79 -7.25 2.13
CA LEU A 188 -10.62 -6.52 1.18
C LEU A 188 -10.00 -5.15 0.95
N LEU A 189 -9.55 -4.90 -0.27
CA LEU A 189 -9.03 -3.60 -0.71
C LEU A 189 -10.12 -2.89 -1.51
N SER A 190 -10.79 -1.94 -0.90
CA SER A 190 -11.85 -1.16 -1.54
C SER A 190 -11.38 0.23 -1.91
N GLY A 191 -11.82 0.73 -3.05
CA GLY A 191 -11.60 2.09 -3.52
C GLY A 191 -12.72 2.54 -4.45
N PRO A 192 -12.77 3.80 -4.87
CA PRO A 192 -13.80 4.29 -5.76
C PRO A 192 -13.77 3.54 -7.10
N ARG A 193 -14.96 3.22 -7.62
CA ARG A 193 -15.12 2.75 -8.99
C ARG A 193 -15.24 3.95 -9.89
N LEU A 194 -14.18 4.23 -10.62
CA LEU A 194 -14.16 5.36 -11.54
C LEU A 194 -14.93 5.03 -12.83
N PRO A 195 -15.79 5.93 -13.35
CA PRO A 195 -16.60 5.68 -14.55
C PRO A 195 -15.80 5.83 -15.85
N VAL A 196 -14.53 5.42 -15.84
CA VAL A 196 -13.61 5.51 -16.96
C VAL A 196 -13.25 4.09 -17.40
N PRO A 197 -13.63 3.65 -18.61
CA PRO A 197 -13.34 2.31 -19.12
C PRO A 197 -11.88 2.22 -19.61
N ALA A 198 -10.92 2.48 -18.72
CA ALA A 198 -9.50 2.50 -19.06
C ALA A 198 -8.97 1.13 -19.47
N HIS A 199 -8.13 1.10 -20.51
CA HIS A 199 -7.41 -0.09 -20.98
C HIS A 199 -6.09 -0.28 -20.21
N GLY A 200 -5.68 -1.54 -19.99
CA GLY A 200 -4.38 -1.89 -19.39
C GLY A 200 -4.34 -1.89 -17.86
N THR A 201 -5.46 -1.69 -17.20
CA THR A 201 -5.53 -1.68 -15.72
C THR A 201 -4.96 -2.96 -15.08
N GLY A 202 -5.27 -4.15 -15.65
CA GLY A 202 -4.74 -5.44 -15.17
C GLY A 202 -3.24 -5.56 -15.32
N CYS A 203 -2.70 -5.16 -16.49
CA CYS A 203 -1.25 -5.20 -16.75
C CYS A 203 -0.49 -4.27 -15.78
N VAL A 204 -0.95 -3.02 -15.61
CA VAL A 204 -0.34 -2.09 -14.65
C VAL A 204 -0.41 -2.65 -13.23
N PHE A 205 -1.56 -3.22 -12.81
CA PHE A 205 -1.72 -3.83 -11.49
C PHE A 205 -0.68 -4.94 -11.25
N SER A 206 -0.63 -5.93 -12.14
CA SER A 206 0.29 -7.08 -12.00
C SER A 206 1.76 -6.69 -12.13
N ALA A 207 2.09 -5.68 -12.93
CA ALA A 207 3.44 -5.13 -13.02
C ALA A 207 3.86 -4.43 -11.72
N VAL A 208 3.00 -3.59 -11.13
CA VAL A 208 3.27 -2.96 -9.83
C VAL A 208 3.44 -4.03 -8.75
N MET A 209 2.59 -5.07 -8.72
CA MET A 209 2.75 -6.20 -7.82
C MET A 209 4.15 -6.82 -7.91
N ALA A 210 4.63 -7.10 -9.13
CA ALA A 210 5.95 -7.68 -9.35
C ALA A 210 7.08 -6.76 -8.87
N GLY A 211 6.97 -5.45 -9.12
CA GLY A 211 7.93 -4.45 -8.66
C GLY A 211 8.00 -4.35 -7.13
N MET A 212 6.87 -4.39 -6.46
CA MET A 212 6.78 -4.34 -5.00
C MET A 212 7.37 -5.60 -4.36
N LEU A 213 7.02 -6.80 -4.88
CA LEU A 213 7.59 -8.06 -4.41
C LEU A 213 9.11 -8.13 -4.62
N ALA A 214 9.62 -7.63 -5.75
CA ALA A 214 11.06 -7.52 -6.01
C ALA A 214 11.76 -6.59 -5.00
N SER A 215 11.05 -5.59 -4.49
CA SER A 215 11.53 -4.65 -3.49
C SER A 215 11.39 -5.16 -2.04
N GLY A 216 10.95 -6.42 -1.85
CA GLY A 216 10.85 -7.08 -0.55
C GLY A 216 9.55 -6.82 0.22
N TRP A 217 8.55 -6.17 -0.38
CA TRP A 217 7.23 -5.98 0.21
C TRP A 217 6.41 -7.27 0.18
N ASP A 218 5.50 -7.44 1.13
CA ASP A 218 4.59 -8.58 1.13
C ASP A 218 3.45 -8.42 0.10
N VAL A 219 2.63 -9.45 -0.05
CA VAL A 219 1.53 -9.46 -1.03
C VAL A 219 0.45 -8.42 -0.73
N PHE A 220 0.18 -8.12 0.54
CA PHE A 220 -0.84 -7.15 0.93
C PHE A 220 -0.37 -5.73 0.67
N ASP A 221 0.90 -5.46 0.94
CA ASP A 221 1.56 -4.19 0.61
C ASP A 221 1.61 -3.96 -0.90
N ALA A 222 2.03 -4.99 -1.63
CA ALA A 222 2.08 -4.96 -3.09
C ALA A 222 0.70 -4.71 -3.70
N ALA A 223 -0.35 -5.37 -3.19
CA ALA A 223 -1.71 -5.19 -3.67
C ALA A 223 -2.28 -3.79 -3.32
N ALA A 224 -1.97 -3.26 -2.13
CA ALA A 224 -2.38 -1.91 -1.72
C ALA A 224 -1.75 -0.86 -2.63
N GLU A 225 -0.44 -0.94 -2.89
CA GLU A 225 0.26 -0.03 -3.79
C GLU A 225 -0.24 -0.16 -5.24
N ALA A 226 -0.44 -1.40 -5.73
CA ALA A 226 -1.00 -1.62 -7.06
C ALA A 226 -2.40 -1.00 -7.21
N LYS A 227 -3.25 -1.10 -6.19
CA LYS A 227 -4.58 -0.48 -6.16
C LYS A 227 -4.51 1.03 -6.25
N VAL A 228 -3.63 1.66 -5.45
CA VAL A 228 -3.40 3.12 -5.48
C VAL A 228 -3.00 3.57 -6.89
N ARG A 229 -1.94 2.96 -7.45
CA ARG A 229 -1.39 3.38 -8.76
C ARG A 229 -2.38 3.16 -9.89
N VAL A 230 -3.11 2.04 -9.88
CA VAL A 230 -4.14 1.78 -10.89
C VAL A 230 -5.31 2.76 -10.76
N THR A 231 -5.78 3.06 -9.54
CA THR A 231 -6.86 4.03 -9.34
C THR A 231 -6.46 5.42 -9.84
N ALA A 232 -5.27 5.91 -9.49
CA ALA A 232 -4.71 7.15 -10.01
C ALA A 232 -4.54 7.10 -11.54
N GLY A 233 -4.05 5.97 -12.06
CA GLY A 233 -3.88 5.75 -13.50
C GLY A 233 -5.18 5.79 -14.29
N ILE A 234 -6.28 5.31 -13.71
CA ILE A 234 -7.62 5.40 -14.29
C ILE A 234 -8.14 6.85 -14.25
N ALA A 235 -7.98 7.52 -13.10
CA ALA A 235 -8.42 8.91 -12.91
C ALA A 235 -7.72 9.86 -13.90
N GLN A 236 -6.46 9.59 -14.22
CA GLN A 236 -5.62 10.38 -15.12
C GLN A 236 -5.41 9.68 -16.48
N ALA A 237 -6.36 8.78 -16.87
CA ALA A 237 -6.25 8.01 -18.10
C ALA A 237 -6.15 8.92 -19.33
N ARG A 238 -5.26 8.54 -20.26
CA ARG A 238 -4.96 9.33 -21.46
C ARG A 238 -5.73 8.82 -22.67
N GLN A 239 -6.41 9.72 -23.34
CA GLN A 239 -7.13 9.40 -24.55
C GLN A 239 -6.17 9.32 -25.74
N HIS A 240 -6.10 8.15 -26.36
CA HIS A 240 -5.36 7.91 -27.59
C HIS A 240 -6.34 7.40 -28.66
N GLY A 241 -6.62 8.19 -29.66
CA GLY A 241 -7.59 7.80 -30.70
C GLY A 241 -9.06 7.86 -30.25
N LEU A 242 -9.92 7.04 -30.87
CA LEU A 242 -11.38 7.09 -30.72
C LEU A 242 -11.94 6.05 -29.74
N GLY A 243 -11.09 5.16 -29.22
CA GLY A 243 -11.50 4.05 -28.35
C GLY A 243 -11.38 4.37 -26.86
N ARG A 244 -11.02 3.35 -26.06
CA ARG A 244 -10.86 3.49 -24.62
C ARG A 244 -9.60 4.28 -24.28
N PRO A 245 -9.63 5.14 -23.26
CA PRO A 245 -8.42 5.76 -22.74
C PRO A 245 -7.50 4.69 -22.12
N HIS A 246 -6.20 4.97 -22.11
CA HIS A 246 -5.20 4.08 -21.54
C HIS A 246 -4.88 4.48 -20.11
N THR A 247 -4.72 3.50 -19.22
CA THR A 247 -4.28 3.70 -17.85
C THR A 247 -2.92 4.41 -17.84
N HIS A 248 -2.81 5.53 -17.13
CA HIS A 248 -1.57 6.28 -17.03
C HIS A 248 -0.67 5.69 -15.95
N ALA A 249 0.28 4.83 -16.31
CA ALA A 249 1.14 4.11 -15.36
C ALA A 249 1.97 5.02 -14.43
N ALA A 250 2.35 6.21 -14.92
CA ALA A 250 3.10 7.21 -14.16
C ALA A 250 2.21 8.28 -13.51
N ALA A 251 0.90 8.01 -13.33
CA ALA A 251 -0.01 8.94 -12.66
C ALA A 251 0.39 9.15 -11.20
N GLN A 252 0.32 10.40 -10.75
CA GLN A 252 0.53 10.72 -9.35
C GLN A 252 -0.74 10.43 -8.55
N ALA A 253 -0.58 9.69 -7.45
CA ALA A 253 -1.67 9.39 -6.53
C ALA A 253 -1.78 10.48 -5.45
N ASP A 254 -3.01 10.82 -5.10
CA ASP A 254 -3.37 11.63 -3.94
C ASP A 254 -4.35 10.87 -3.04
N SER A 255 -4.89 11.52 -2.03
CA SER A 255 -5.78 10.89 -1.05
C SER A 255 -7.09 10.36 -1.63
N ALA A 256 -7.56 10.88 -2.78
CA ALA A 256 -8.76 10.38 -3.44
C ALA A 256 -8.57 9.00 -4.11
N HIS A 257 -7.32 8.57 -4.26
CA HIS A 257 -6.96 7.30 -4.87
C HIS A 257 -6.61 6.22 -3.84
N LEU A 258 -6.63 6.57 -2.54
CA LEU A 258 -6.26 5.63 -1.48
C LEU A 258 -7.31 4.52 -1.34
N PRO A 259 -6.88 3.25 -1.25
CA PRO A 259 -7.79 2.18 -0.88
C PRO A 259 -7.98 2.13 0.64
N ALA A 260 -9.15 1.64 1.05
CA ALA A 260 -9.38 1.19 2.40
C ALA A 260 -9.13 -0.33 2.49
N LEU A 261 -8.29 -0.76 3.45
CA LEU A 261 -8.03 -2.16 3.71
C LEU A 261 -8.79 -2.63 4.96
N HIS A 262 -9.55 -3.71 4.78
CA HIS A 262 -10.24 -4.40 5.86
C HIS A 262 -9.84 -5.88 5.88
N TRP A 263 -9.45 -6.39 7.05
CA TRP A 263 -9.29 -7.82 7.21
C TRP A 263 -10.65 -8.50 7.22
N ALA A 264 -10.84 -9.50 6.37
CA ALA A 264 -12.05 -10.28 6.34
C ALA A 264 -12.07 -11.28 7.51
N VAL A 265 -13.22 -11.41 8.16
CA VAL A 265 -13.41 -12.37 9.26
C VAL A 265 -13.33 -13.82 8.75
N ASN A 266 -13.70 -14.03 7.49
CA ASN A 266 -13.56 -15.30 6.76
C ASN A 266 -13.51 -15.02 5.25
N GLU A 267 -13.15 -16.04 4.46
CA GLU A 267 -12.96 -15.91 3.02
C GLU A 267 -14.26 -15.72 2.20
N THR A 268 -15.42 -15.88 2.82
CA THR A 268 -16.72 -15.66 2.15
C THR A 268 -17.14 -14.19 2.15
N VAL A 269 -16.54 -13.36 3.00
CA VAL A 269 -16.81 -11.91 3.02
C VAL A 269 -16.30 -11.30 1.72
N SER A 270 -17.20 -10.70 0.95
CA SER A 270 -16.87 -10.07 -0.35
C SER A 270 -17.01 -8.57 -0.38
N MET A 271 -17.64 -7.98 0.63
CA MET A 271 -17.85 -6.54 0.73
C MET A 271 -17.22 -5.98 2.01
N PRO A 272 -16.57 -4.81 1.93
CA PRO A 272 -16.05 -4.13 3.10
C PRO A 272 -17.22 -3.61 3.96
N PRO A 273 -16.99 -3.30 5.25
CA PRO A 273 -17.95 -2.56 6.04
C PRO A 273 -18.23 -1.19 5.41
N ALA A 274 -19.33 -0.56 5.81
CA ALA A 274 -19.61 0.81 5.40
C ALA A 274 -18.45 1.74 5.77
N PRO A 275 -18.17 2.80 4.97
CA PRO A 275 -17.13 3.77 5.28
C PRO A 275 -17.27 4.29 6.70
N ALA A 276 -16.16 4.35 7.43
CA ALA A 276 -16.17 4.83 8.80
C ALA A 276 -16.40 6.36 8.83
N GLU A 277 -17.19 6.84 9.80
CA GLU A 277 -17.23 8.29 10.07
C GLU A 277 -15.85 8.80 10.44
N PRO A 278 -15.41 9.93 9.89
CA PRO A 278 -14.10 10.50 10.22
C PRO A 278 -13.98 10.82 11.72
N PHE A 279 -12.80 10.64 12.28
CA PHE A 279 -12.47 11.18 13.58
C PHE A 279 -12.38 12.71 13.52
N LEU A 280 -12.59 13.39 14.65
CA LEU A 280 -12.44 14.83 14.73
C LEU A 280 -11.04 15.25 14.25
N PRO A 281 -10.92 16.33 13.47
CA PRO A 281 -9.61 16.83 13.04
C PRO A 281 -8.78 17.32 14.23
N MET A 282 -7.48 17.43 14.05
CA MET A 282 -6.60 18.08 15.02
C MET A 282 -7.06 19.55 15.23
N ALA A 283 -6.99 20.03 16.46
CA ALA A 283 -7.48 21.36 16.81
C ALA A 283 -6.56 22.49 16.35
N ALA A 284 -5.26 22.18 16.14
CA ALA A 284 -4.22 23.08 15.67
C ALA A 284 -3.14 22.30 14.92
N PRO A 285 -2.27 22.97 14.16
CA PRO A 285 -1.10 22.34 13.55
C PRO A 285 -0.27 21.57 14.59
N MET A 286 0.16 20.37 14.23
CA MET A 286 0.85 19.48 15.19
C MET A 286 2.30 19.91 15.44
N GLY A 287 3.02 20.33 14.41
CA GLY A 287 4.37 20.85 14.52
C GLY A 287 5.35 19.87 15.19
N PHE A 288 6.07 20.33 16.21
CA PHE A 288 6.98 19.50 16.99
C PHE A 288 6.21 18.62 17.98
N TYR A 289 6.45 17.30 17.94
CA TYR A 289 5.65 16.28 18.63
C TYR A 289 6.52 15.30 19.44
N PRO A 290 7.00 15.68 20.64
CA PRO A 290 7.73 14.76 21.51
C PRO A 290 6.84 13.66 22.11
N VAL A 291 7.40 12.44 22.18
CA VAL A 291 6.80 11.27 22.80
C VAL A 291 7.58 10.95 24.07
N VAL A 292 6.91 10.94 25.22
CA VAL A 292 7.53 10.91 26.55
C VAL A 292 6.95 9.86 27.47
N PRO A 293 7.74 9.35 28.44
CA PRO A 293 7.38 8.19 29.24
C PRO A 293 6.44 8.45 30.41
N ASP A 294 6.28 9.67 30.89
CA ASP A 294 5.54 10.01 32.10
C ASP A 294 4.91 11.41 32.05
N ALA A 295 4.01 11.69 33.01
CA ALA A 295 3.27 12.94 33.08
C ALA A 295 4.14 14.14 33.50
N GLU A 296 5.23 13.92 34.25
CA GLU A 296 6.17 14.99 34.59
C GLU A 296 6.82 15.57 33.34
N TRP A 297 7.23 14.71 32.39
CA TRP A 297 7.70 15.16 31.11
C TRP A 297 6.66 15.92 30.32
N VAL A 298 5.38 15.50 30.35
CA VAL A 298 4.29 16.24 29.68
C VAL A 298 4.19 17.65 30.26
N GLU A 299 4.16 17.81 31.58
CA GLU A 299 4.11 19.11 32.25
C GLU A 299 5.28 20.01 31.85
N ARG A 300 6.52 19.48 31.94
CA ARG A 300 7.74 20.22 31.56
C ARG A 300 7.71 20.69 30.10
N LEU A 301 7.28 19.83 29.17
CA LEU A 301 7.20 20.17 27.75
C LEU A 301 6.17 21.26 27.47
N LEU A 302 5.01 21.21 28.12
CA LEU A 302 3.98 22.24 28.03
C LEU A 302 4.48 23.58 28.56
N ASP A 303 5.19 23.59 29.69
CA ASP A 303 5.85 24.79 30.26
C ASP A 303 6.94 25.36 29.32
N TRP A 304 7.61 24.52 28.55
CA TRP A 304 8.62 24.96 27.59
C TRP A 304 8.04 25.40 26.23
N GLY A 305 6.71 25.41 26.10
CA GLY A 305 6.01 25.94 24.94
C GLY A 305 5.60 24.90 23.90
N VAL A 306 5.84 23.60 24.12
CA VAL A 306 5.33 22.54 23.26
C VAL A 306 3.79 22.51 23.40
N ARG A 307 3.10 22.23 22.29
CA ARG A 307 1.63 22.15 22.30
C ARG A 307 1.11 20.76 21.90
N THR A 308 1.86 19.96 21.17
CA THR A 308 1.49 18.58 20.83
C THR A 308 2.45 17.62 21.54
N VAL A 309 1.94 16.78 22.45
CA VAL A 309 2.75 15.86 23.28
C VAL A 309 2.07 14.49 23.33
N GLN A 310 2.84 13.41 23.26
CA GLN A 310 2.33 12.05 23.48
C GLN A 310 2.87 11.47 24.78
N LEU A 311 1.98 11.07 25.67
CA LEU A 311 2.31 10.23 26.82
C LEU A 311 2.37 8.76 26.36
N ARG A 312 3.53 8.12 26.48
CA ARG A 312 3.76 6.71 26.13
C ARG A 312 4.40 5.95 27.29
N VAL A 313 3.57 5.49 28.22
CA VAL A 313 3.99 4.60 29.32
C VAL A 313 4.21 3.20 28.75
N LYS A 314 5.41 2.62 28.96
CA LYS A 314 5.69 1.25 28.51
C LYS A 314 4.85 0.23 29.30
N ALA A 315 4.30 -0.76 28.60
CA ALA A 315 3.56 -1.84 29.24
C ALA A 315 4.40 -2.54 30.34
N GLY A 316 3.77 -2.83 31.47
CA GLY A 316 4.41 -3.52 32.58
C GLY A 316 5.37 -2.69 33.45
N THR A 317 5.49 -1.37 33.21
CA THR A 317 6.32 -0.49 34.05
C THR A 317 5.59 0.04 35.28
N LEU A 318 4.27 0.13 35.21
CA LEU A 318 3.38 0.62 36.28
C LEU A 318 2.25 -0.39 36.51
N ASP A 319 1.73 -0.42 37.74
CA ASP A 319 0.47 -1.09 38.01
C ASP A 319 -0.74 -0.26 37.49
N ASP A 320 -1.93 -0.84 37.49
CA ASP A 320 -3.12 -0.22 36.92
C ASP A 320 -3.52 1.10 37.62
N ALA A 321 -3.25 1.24 38.93
CA ALA A 321 -3.58 2.43 39.69
C ALA A 321 -2.61 3.58 39.36
N ALA A 322 -1.32 3.28 39.31
CA ALA A 322 -0.28 4.23 38.96
C ALA A 322 -0.43 4.67 37.49
N LEU A 323 -0.69 3.73 36.57
CA LEU A 323 -0.94 4.06 35.16
C LEU A 323 -2.16 4.99 34.98
N ARG A 324 -3.25 4.71 35.70
CA ARG A 324 -4.44 5.58 35.71
C ARG A 324 -4.11 6.97 36.23
N ALA A 325 -3.31 7.09 37.29
CA ALA A 325 -2.88 8.36 37.85
C ALA A 325 -2.00 9.15 36.86
N GLU A 326 -1.06 8.48 36.18
CA GLU A 326 -0.21 9.10 35.15
C GLU A 326 -1.03 9.66 33.98
N VAL A 327 -1.98 8.86 33.45
CA VAL A 327 -2.86 9.33 32.37
C VAL A 327 -3.71 10.51 32.81
N ALA A 328 -4.30 10.45 34.02
CA ALA A 328 -5.13 11.52 34.55
C ALA A 328 -4.32 12.82 34.76
N ARG A 329 -3.09 12.72 35.27
CA ARG A 329 -2.17 13.84 35.50
C ARG A 329 -1.78 14.51 34.17
N ALA A 330 -1.38 13.72 33.16
CA ALA A 330 -1.03 14.24 31.84
C ALA A 330 -2.22 14.93 31.14
N VAL A 331 -3.42 14.37 31.24
CA VAL A 331 -4.64 14.97 30.68
C VAL A 331 -4.97 16.29 31.40
N ALA A 332 -4.86 16.33 32.75
CA ALA A 332 -5.07 17.55 33.52
C ALA A 332 -4.09 18.66 33.15
N ALA A 333 -2.79 18.33 32.98
CA ALA A 333 -1.78 19.26 32.52
C ALA A 333 -2.11 19.84 31.15
N GLY A 334 -2.55 18.98 30.20
CA GLY A 334 -2.96 19.43 28.87
C GLY A 334 -4.15 20.39 28.91
N ARG A 335 -5.16 20.10 29.76
CA ARG A 335 -6.34 20.98 29.90
C ARG A 335 -6.01 22.35 30.50
N ALA A 336 -4.97 22.43 31.32
CA ALA A 336 -4.55 23.68 31.96
C ALA A 336 -3.84 24.64 30.98
N VAL A 337 -3.37 24.14 29.82
CA VAL A 337 -2.60 24.93 28.85
C VAL A 337 -3.42 25.14 27.58
N PRO A 338 -3.80 26.38 27.24
CA PRO A 338 -4.55 26.67 26.02
C PRO A 338 -3.86 26.16 24.75
N GLY A 339 -4.62 25.47 23.90
CA GLY A 339 -4.13 24.91 22.65
C GLY A 339 -3.28 23.65 22.78
N ALA A 340 -3.10 23.10 23.99
CA ALA A 340 -2.39 21.84 24.17
C ALA A 340 -3.17 20.64 23.63
N GLN A 341 -2.47 19.76 22.96
CA GLN A 341 -2.97 18.52 22.35
C GLN A 341 -2.20 17.32 22.97
N VAL A 342 -2.67 16.88 24.16
CA VAL A 342 -2.05 15.75 24.86
C VAL A 342 -2.71 14.43 24.42
N ILE A 343 -1.91 13.57 23.80
CA ILE A 343 -2.32 12.32 23.18
C ILE A 343 -1.82 11.15 24.04
N ILE A 344 -2.68 10.18 24.31
CA ILE A 344 -2.37 9.01 25.12
C ILE A 344 -2.07 7.82 24.18
N ASN A 345 -0.91 7.19 24.34
CA ASN A 345 -0.53 6.02 23.54
C ASN A 345 -1.16 4.73 24.11
N ASP A 346 -1.74 3.88 23.26
CA ASP A 346 -2.30 2.53 23.52
C ASP A 346 -3.46 2.47 24.52
N HIS A 347 -3.40 3.18 25.63
CA HIS A 347 -4.34 3.07 26.78
C HIS A 347 -5.68 3.78 26.55
N TRP A 348 -6.39 3.42 25.46
CA TRP A 348 -7.58 4.11 24.99
C TRP A 348 -8.74 4.13 26.00
N ARG A 349 -8.92 3.05 26.81
CA ARG A 349 -9.97 3.04 27.84
C ARG A 349 -9.70 4.06 28.95
N LEU A 350 -8.45 4.21 29.36
CA LEU A 350 -8.05 5.23 30.32
C LEU A 350 -8.16 6.64 29.74
N ALA A 351 -7.81 6.79 28.46
CA ALA A 351 -7.96 8.05 27.76
C ALA A 351 -9.44 8.51 27.70
N ILE A 352 -10.39 7.60 27.41
CA ILE A 352 -11.82 7.89 27.49
C ILE A 352 -12.21 8.31 28.90
N GLY A 353 -11.84 7.52 29.93
CA GLY A 353 -12.21 7.79 31.32
C GLY A 353 -11.64 9.10 31.86
N ALA A 354 -10.46 9.51 31.42
CA ALA A 354 -9.84 10.79 31.77
C ALA A 354 -10.33 11.96 30.90
N GLY A 355 -11.04 11.70 29.78
CA GLY A 355 -11.45 12.71 28.81
C GLY A 355 -10.24 13.34 28.12
N ALA A 356 -9.32 12.53 27.62
CA ALA A 356 -8.13 12.97 26.90
C ALA A 356 -8.47 13.73 25.62
N PHE A 357 -7.51 14.47 25.07
CA PHE A 357 -7.63 15.12 23.76
C PHE A 357 -7.71 14.09 22.62
N GLY A 358 -6.91 13.03 22.72
CA GLY A 358 -6.88 11.98 21.72
C GLY A 358 -6.05 10.76 22.15
N VAL A 359 -6.04 9.75 21.30
CA VAL A 359 -5.24 8.53 21.46
C VAL A 359 -4.38 8.30 20.24
N HIS A 360 -3.25 7.63 20.42
CA HIS A 360 -2.42 7.11 19.35
C HIS A 360 -2.33 5.59 19.46
N LEU A 361 -2.60 4.89 18.35
CA LEU A 361 -2.68 3.44 18.30
C LEU A 361 -1.76 2.86 17.24
N GLY A 362 -1.21 1.68 17.51
CA GLY A 362 -0.54 0.84 16.54
C GLY A 362 -1.53 0.02 15.71
N GLN A 363 -1.01 -0.69 14.72
CA GLN A 363 -1.83 -1.56 13.85
C GLN A 363 -2.46 -2.73 14.61
N GLU A 364 -1.74 -3.27 15.59
CA GLU A 364 -2.23 -4.37 16.43
C GLU A 364 -3.42 -3.94 17.30
N ASP A 365 -3.40 -2.69 17.80
CA ASP A 365 -4.48 -2.15 18.63
C ASP A 365 -5.78 -1.96 17.87
N LEU A 366 -5.71 -1.69 16.55
CA LEU A 366 -6.89 -1.51 15.70
C LEU A 366 -7.77 -2.77 15.61
N GLU A 367 -7.26 -3.95 16.00
CA GLU A 367 -8.04 -5.20 16.02
C GLU A 367 -8.95 -5.32 17.24
N THR A 368 -8.60 -4.65 18.34
CA THR A 368 -9.26 -4.83 19.64
C THR A 368 -9.94 -3.57 20.17
N VAL A 369 -9.67 -2.42 19.56
CA VAL A 369 -10.22 -1.14 19.99
C VAL A 369 -11.69 -0.97 19.59
N ASP A 370 -12.51 -0.43 20.50
CA ASP A 370 -13.85 0.08 20.15
C ASP A 370 -13.73 1.51 19.56
N LEU A 371 -13.57 1.58 18.23
CA LEU A 371 -13.50 2.85 17.51
C LEU A 371 -14.77 3.69 17.68
N GLY A 372 -15.94 3.06 17.83
CA GLY A 372 -17.20 3.73 18.12
C GLY A 372 -17.20 4.41 19.49
N ALA A 373 -16.62 3.76 20.51
CA ALA A 373 -16.47 4.37 21.84
C ALA A 373 -15.54 5.59 21.80
N LEU A 374 -14.43 5.52 21.05
CA LEU A 374 -13.53 6.67 20.86
C LEU A 374 -14.25 7.86 20.20
N ARG A 375 -15.03 7.60 19.14
CA ARG A 375 -15.81 8.65 18.45
C ARG A 375 -16.86 9.28 19.38
N ARG A 376 -17.63 8.45 20.08
CA ARG A 376 -18.64 8.94 21.06
C ARG A 376 -18.01 9.77 22.17
N ALA A 377 -16.79 9.44 22.58
CA ALA A 377 -16.03 10.21 23.57
C ALA A 377 -15.41 11.51 23.00
N GLY A 378 -15.49 11.74 21.69
CA GLY A 378 -14.92 12.91 21.02
C GLY A 378 -13.40 12.92 20.96
N LEU A 379 -12.75 11.76 21.12
CA LEU A 379 -11.28 11.65 21.04
C LEU A 379 -10.80 11.73 19.60
N ARG A 380 -9.64 12.36 19.39
CA ARG A 380 -8.88 12.27 18.14
C ARG A 380 -8.12 10.96 18.11
N LEU A 381 -7.93 10.41 16.91
CA LEU A 381 -7.21 9.18 16.68
C LEU A 381 -5.98 9.41 15.82
N GLY A 382 -4.80 9.09 16.32
CA GLY A 382 -3.59 8.92 15.52
C GLY A 382 -3.32 7.43 15.25
N VAL A 383 -2.83 7.10 14.06
CA VAL A 383 -2.49 5.72 13.70
C VAL A 383 -1.07 5.65 13.15
N SER A 384 -0.25 4.76 13.75
CA SER A 384 1.07 4.41 13.20
C SER A 384 0.96 3.55 11.96
N SER A 385 1.77 3.82 10.95
CA SER A 385 1.82 3.06 9.71
C SER A 385 3.26 2.97 9.18
N HIS A 386 3.62 1.79 8.68
CA HIS A 386 4.97 1.44 8.26
C HIS A 386 5.01 0.95 6.81
N THR A 387 3.88 0.52 6.27
CA THR A 387 3.75 -0.14 4.97
C THR A 387 2.52 0.36 4.20
N PRO A 388 2.45 0.13 2.88
CA PRO A 388 1.28 0.48 2.07
C PRO A 388 -0.03 -0.14 2.57
N ALA A 389 -0.02 -1.40 3.01
CA ALA A 389 -1.20 -2.07 3.56
C ALA A 389 -1.64 -1.45 4.90
N GLU A 390 -0.69 -1.12 5.77
CA GLU A 390 -0.98 -0.43 7.03
C GLU A 390 -1.54 0.98 6.81
N MET A 391 -1.02 1.71 5.82
CA MET A 391 -1.55 2.99 5.41
C MET A 391 -2.98 2.88 4.86
N ALA A 392 -3.27 1.86 4.04
CA ALA A 392 -4.61 1.58 3.55
C ALA A 392 -5.57 1.20 4.69
N ARG A 393 -5.07 0.50 5.72
CA ARG A 393 -5.83 0.17 6.91
C ARG A 393 -6.10 1.39 7.79
N ALA A 394 -5.11 2.27 7.95
CA ALA A 394 -5.31 3.56 8.62
C ALA A 394 -6.36 4.40 7.90
N HIS A 395 -6.31 4.44 6.55
CA HIS A 395 -7.33 5.14 5.75
C HIS A 395 -8.74 4.58 5.98
N ALA A 396 -8.89 3.27 6.14
CA ALA A 396 -10.18 2.63 6.39
C ALA A 396 -10.88 3.10 7.69
N VAL A 397 -10.13 3.55 8.68
CA VAL A 397 -10.69 4.06 9.96
C VAL A 397 -10.83 5.57 10.01
N SER A 398 -10.39 6.30 8.98
CA SER A 398 -10.47 7.76 8.84
C SER A 398 -9.95 8.51 10.08
N PRO A 399 -8.64 8.37 10.43
CA PRO A 399 -8.07 8.92 11.65
C PRO A 399 -7.93 10.43 11.62
N SER A 400 -7.59 11.04 12.74
CA SER A 400 -7.28 12.48 12.85
C SER A 400 -5.91 12.84 12.26
N TYR A 401 -4.97 11.89 12.28
CA TYR A 401 -3.64 11.99 11.66
C TYR A 401 -3.03 10.61 11.46
N VAL A 402 -2.05 10.51 10.57
CA VAL A 402 -1.25 9.30 10.34
C VAL A 402 0.21 9.54 10.73
N ALA A 403 0.85 8.55 11.36
CA ALA A 403 2.27 8.63 11.69
C ALA A 403 3.04 7.60 10.85
N ILE A 404 4.02 8.08 10.09
CA ILE A 404 4.85 7.29 9.18
C ILE A 404 6.23 7.12 9.79
N GLY A 405 6.70 5.87 9.85
CA GLY A 405 8.05 5.57 10.33
C GLY A 405 8.31 4.07 10.49
N PRO A 406 9.56 3.71 10.91
CA PRO A 406 10.65 4.63 11.22
C PRO A 406 11.25 5.24 9.95
N VAL A 407 11.55 6.55 9.99
CA VAL A 407 12.20 7.22 8.85
C VAL A 407 13.67 6.82 8.74
N TYR A 408 14.35 6.69 9.89
CA TYR A 408 15.74 6.23 10.01
C TYR A 408 15.83 5.03 10.94
N PRO A 409 16.92 4.26 10.91
CA PRO A 409 17.14 3.18 11.85
C PRO A 409 16.97 3.62 13.30
N THR A 410 16.28 2.80 14.10
CA THR A 410 16.01 3.08 15.52
C THR A 410 16.24 1.84 16.38
N THR A 411 16.70 2.04 17.61
CA THR A 411 16.89 0.99 18.62
C THR A 411 15.78 0.94 19.67
N LEU A 412 14.83 1.89 19.62
CA LEU A 412 13.78 2.01 20.66
C LEU A 412 12.69 0.95 20.57
N LYS A 413 12.47 0.39 19.37
CA LYS A 413 11.55 -0.73 19.12
C LYS A 413 12.18 -1.62 18.05
N ALA A 414 12.17 -2.93 18.29
CA ALA A 414 12.52 -3.89 17.24
C ALA A 414 11.47 -3.76 16.12
N MET A 415 11.93 -3.39 14.93
CA MET A 415 11.06 -3.22 13.76
C MET A 415 11.19 -4.43 12.84
N ARG A 416 10.07 -4.85 12.26
CA ARG A 416 10.04 -5.91 11.23
C ARG A 416 10.35 -5.36 9.84
N TYR A 417 10.35 -4.04 9.69
CA TYR A 417 10.46 -3.33 8.42
C TYR A 417 11.73 -2.50 8.38
N GLU A 418 12.30 -2.38 7.18
CA GLU A 418 13.37 -1.44 6.91
C GLU A 418 12.87 0.01 7.11
N PRO A 419 13.75 0.95 7.44
CA PRO A 419 13.39 2.36 7.50
C PRO A 419 12.80 2.86 6.18
N VAL A 420 11.74 3.66 6.27
CA VAL A 420 11.03 4.23 5.12
C VAL A 420 11.96 5.11 4.26
N GLY A 421 12.87 5.87 4.89
CA GLY A 421 13.75 6.81 4.20
C GLY A 421 13.01 8.06 3.69
N LEU A 422 13.79 9.06 3.26
CA LEU A 422 13.24 10.38 2.89
C LEU A 422 12.43 10.37 1.59
N LEU A 423 12.86 9.61 0.59
CA LEU A 423 12.16 9.55 -0.70
C LEU A 423 10.75 8.98 -0.56
N GLN A 424 10.63 7.85 0.12
CA GLN A 424 9.35 7.21 0.38
C GLN A 424 8.47 8.07 1.30
N LEU A 425 9.07 8.71 2.32
CA LEU A 425 8.36 9.63 3.20
C LEU A 425 7.76 10.79 2.41
N ALA A 426 8.51 11.42 1.51
CA ALA A 426 8.03 12.53 0.68
C ALA A 426 6.88 12.09 -0.25
N GLU A 427 7.00 10.92 -0.90
CA GLU A 427 5.94 10.37 -1.74
C GLU A 427 4.66 10.10 -0.93
N TRP A 428 4.77 9.44 0.22
CA TRP A 428 3.62 9.14 1.05
C TRP A 428 3.02 10.40 1.68
N THR A 429 3.84 11.37 2.10
CA THR A 429 3.36 12.66 2.60
C THR A 429 2.51 13.36 1.55
N SER A 430 3.02 13.52 0.33
CA SER A 430 2.28 14.10 -0.79
C SER A 430 0.94 13.41 -1.06
N ARG A 431 0.90 12.08 -0.90
CA ARG A 431 -0.27 11.25 -1.15
C ARG A 431 -1.33 11.37 -0.06
N TYR A 432 -0.93 11.39 1.21
CA TYR A 432 -1.85 11.33 2.37
C TYR A 432 -2.23 12.69 2.95
N GLN A 433 -1.36 13.69 2.84
CA GLN A 433 -1.55 15.01 3.41
C GLN A 433 -2.84 15.74 2.98
N PRO A 434 -3.39 15.55 1.76
CA PRO A 434 -4.70 16.15 1.43
C PRO A 434 -5.84 15.67 2.33
N ALA A 435 -5.75 14.45 2.90
CA ALA A 435 -6.78 13.90 3.79
C ALA A 435 -6.40 13.96 5.27
N TYR A 436 -5.11 13.82 5.60
CA TYR A 436 -4.62 13.66 6.98
C TYR A 436 -3.36 14.48 7.22
N PRO A 437 -3.21 15.14 8.39
CA PRO A 437 -1.89 15.55 8.85
C PRO A 437 -0.95 14.33 8.91
N VAL A 438 0.27 14.48 8.38
CA VAL A 438 1.31 13.45 8.35
C VAL A 438 2.37 13.75 9.39
N VAL A 439 2.59 12.80 10.28
CA VAL A 439 3.63 12.82 11.31
C VAL A 439 4.77 11.90 10.90
N ALA A 440 6.00 12.39 10.86
CA ALA A 440 7.19 11.56 10.68
C ALA A 440 7.80 11.19 12.03
N ILE A 441 8.17 9.92 12.21
CA ILE A 441 8.77 9.41 13.44
C ILE A 441 9.87 8.37 13.16
N GLY A 442 10.79 8.20 14.11
CA GLY A 442 11.76 7.12 14.14
C GLY A 442 13.15 7.54 13.67
N GLY A 443 14.13 7.49 14.61
CA GLY A 443 15.54 7.79 14.37
C GLY A 443 15.83 9.25 14.01
N ILE A 444 14.92 10.17 14.32
CA ILE A 444 15.03 11.59 13.99
C ILE A 444 15.73 12.32 15.16
N ASP A 445 16.84 12.94 14.87
CA ASP A 445 17.53 13.91 15.72
C ASP A 445 17.39 15.34 15.13
N LEU A 446 18.00 16.33 15.79
CA LEU A 446 17.87 17.73 15.38
C LEU A 446 18.45 18.00 13.99
N ALA A 447 19.53 17.33 13.60
CA ALA A 447 20.13 17.50 12.28
C ALA A 447 19.26 16.88 11.18
N ARG A 448 18.76 15.65 11.40
CA ARG A 448 17.89 14.92 10.47
C ARG A 448 16.51 15.56 10.32
N ALA A 449 16.03 16.24 11.36
CA ALA A 449 14.72 16.90 11.32
C ALA A 449 14.59 17.92 10.17
N VAL A 450 15.68 18.57 9.77
CA VAL A 450 15.71 19.53 8.64
C VAL A 450 15.28 18.84 7.34
N ASP A 451 15.88 17.67 7.04
CA ASP A 451 15.56 16.89 5.83
C ASP A 451 14.15 16.30 5.91
N VAL A 452 13.71 15.90 7.11
CA VAL A 452 12.34 15.40 7.32
C VAL A 452 11.30 16.49 7.08
N TRP A 453 11.53 17.71 7.57
CA TRP A 453 10.66 18.87 7.27
C TRP A 453 10.59 19.17 5.77
N ALA A 454 11.71 19.00 5.06
CA ALA A 454 11.77 19.20 3.61
C ALA A 454 10.90 18.18 2.82
N CYS A 455 10.53 17.04 3.43
CA CYS A 455 9.56 16.10 2.86
C CYS A 455 8.10 16.59 2.92
N GLY A 456 7.85 17.78 3.51
CA GLY A 456 6.53 18.41 3.56
C GLY A 456 5.61 17.89 4.68
N VAL A 457 6.11 17.14 5.65
CA VAL A 457 5.31 16.61 6.76
C VAL A 457 4.71 17.71 7.63
N ASP A 458 3.55 17.43 8.26
CA ASP A 458 2.88 18.38 9.16
C ASP A 458 3.45 18.34 10.58
N SER A 459 4.19 17.28 10.91
CA SER A 459 4.75 17.11 12.26
C SER A 459 5.97 16.20 12.26
N VAL A 460 6.91 16.53 13.14
CA VAL A 460 8.08 15.70 13.44
C VAL A 460 7.99 15.22 14.88
N ALA A 461 7.90 13.87 15.05
CA ALA A 461 7.86 13.24 16.37
C ALA A 461 9.22 12.65 16.75
N VAL A 462 9.62 12.88 17.99
CA VAL A 462 10.89 12.41 18.55
C VAL A 462 10.72 11.82 19.96
N VAL A 463 11.61 10.91 20.34
CA VAL A 463 11.67 10.33 21.69
C VAL A 463 13.00 10.69 22.33
N SER A 464 14.05 9.92 22.02
CA SER A 464 15.38 10.03 22.65
C SER A 464 16.08 11.37 22.38
N ALA A 465 15.82 11.99 21.26
CA ALA A 465 16.39 13.31 20.92
C ALA A 465 16.03 14.43 21.94
N VAL A 466 14.97 14.20 22.75
CA VAL A 466 14.58 15.07 23.87
C VAL A 466 14.89 14.40 25.20
N THR A 467 14.40 13.18 25.43
CA THR A 467 14.46 12.52 26.76
C THR A 467 15.87 12.13 27.18
N GLN A 468 16.81 11.99 26.24
CA GLN A 468 18.20 11.64 26.47
C GLN A 468 19.18 12.79 26.11
N ALA A 469 18.68 13.98 25.82
CA ALA A 469 19.52 15.14 25.54
C ALA A 469 20.25 15.60 26.81
N ALA A 470 21.49 16.07 26.68
CA ALA A 470 22.26 16.64 27.80
C ALA A 470 21.55 17.88 28.40
N ASP A 471 20.93 18.72 27.55
CA ASP A 471 20.02 19.80 27.94
C ASP A 471 18.70 19.64 27.18
N PRO A 472 17.71 18.97 27.78
CA PRO A 472 16.41 18.74 27.13
C PRO A 472 15.67 20.03 26.78
N LYS A 473 15.78 21.08 27.59
CA LYS A 473 15.10 22.37 27.34
C LYS A 473 15.69 23.08 26.13
N ALA A 474 17.02 23.06 26.00
CA ALA A 474 17.68 23.58 24.81
C ALA A 474 17.34 22.79 23.55
N ALA A 475 17.29 21.45 23.64
CA ALA A 475 16.87 20.58 22.54
C ALA A 475 15.44 20.91 22.08
N VAL A 476 14.48 21.00 23.00
CA VAL A 476 13.09 21.38 22.70
C VAL A 476 13.03 22.74 22.00
N ARG A 477 13.75 23.75 22.50
CA ARG A 477 13.79 25.08 21.89
C ARG A 477 14.33 25.04 20.45
N ALA A 478 15.36 24.22 20.22
CA ALA A 478 15.95 24.04 18.89
C ALA A 478 14.97 23.38 17.92
N PHE A 479 14.26 22.33 18.34
CA PHE A 479 13.21 21.71 17.50
C PHE A 479 12.05 22.66 17.22
N LEU A 480 11.58 23.41 18.20
CA LEU A 480 10.51 24.40 18.00
C LEU A 480 10.94 25.48 16.99
N GLY A 481 12.22 25.88 16.99
CA GLY A 481 12.79 26.84 16.03
C GLY A 481 12.87 26.30 14.59
N GLN A 482 12.78 25.00 14.38
CA GLN A 482 12.81 24.38 13.04
C GLN A 482 11.40 24.18 12.43
N VAL A 483 10.32 24.33 13.22
CA VAL A 483 8.96 24.17 12.70
C VAL A 483 8.71 25.19 11.60
N PRO A 484 8.36 24.77 10.37
CA PRO A 484 8.12 25.71 9.26
C PRO A 484 6.95 26.64 9.55
N LEU A 485 7.10 27.92 9.24
CA LEU A 485 6.06 28.94 9.42
C LEU A 485 4.78 28.67 8.60
N ALA A 486 4.89 27.89 7.52
CA ALA A 486 3.78 27.55 6.63
C ALA A 486 2.85 26.44 7.15
N VAL A 487 3.20 25.75 8.24
CA VAL A 487 2.35 24.69 8.85
C VAL A 487 1.11 25.27 9.53
N GLY A 488 0.96 26.60 9.59
CA GLY A 488 -0.12 27.30 10.26
C GLY A 488 -1.28 27.80 9.37
N GLY A 489 -1.33 27.47 8.10
CA GLY A 489 -2.29 28.10 7.19
C GLY A 489 -2.87 27.19 6.09
N ARG A 490 -3.52 26.07 6.44
CA ARG A 490 -4.40 25.35 5.54
C ARG A 490 -5.77 25.16 6.17
#